data_fe1de875893a352fe38a600d8d9e64a9
#
_entry.id   fe1de875893a352fe38a600d8d9e64a9
#
_cell.length_a   1.000
_cell.length_b   1.000
_cell.length_c   1.000
_cell.angle_alpha   90.00
_cell.angle_beta   90.00
_cell.angle_gamma   90.00
#
_symmetry.space_group_name_H-M   'P 1'
#
loop_
_entity.id
_entity.type
_entity.pdbx_description
1 polymer ?
#
loop_
_entity_poly.entity_id
_entity_poly.type
_entity_poly.pdbx_seq_one_letter_code
_entity_poly.pdbx_strand_id
1 'polypeptide(L)'
;RNNEDLFPMILSLYVPIGSHVADVTYGKGVFWKKVSQSDYTLYFSDIKTGVDCRNLPYNDKSMDCVVIDPPYMEGLYRRKSDHLAGNGTFASFREAYSDGSVYTPEENAPKYHDAVLAMYYAAGREAIRVLKNKGILIVKCQDEVSANKQRLTHVEIINEYVKYGLIVEDLFVMVRNNKPNISTLKKQVHARKNHSYFLVFRKIS
;
A
#
# COMPACT_ATOMS: atom_id res chain seq x y z
N ARG A 1 10.57 15.44 4.79
CA ARG A 1 9.91 15.31 3.47
C ARG A 1 8.57 14.64 3.65
N ASN A 2 7.62 14.85 2.75
CA ASN A 2 6.33 14.22 2.71
C ASN A 2 6.19 13.35 1.43
N ASN A 3 5.06 12.68 1.25
CA ASN A 3 4.82 11.83 0.09
C ASN A 3 4.92 12.59 -1.23
N GLU A 4 4.37 13.80 -1.31
CA GLU A 4 4.36 14.62 -2.53
C GLU A 4 5.74 15.14 -2.93
N ASP A 5 6.72 15.14 -2.01
CA ASP A 5 8.10 15.54 -2.30
C ASP A 5 8.97 14.33 -2.70
N LEU A 6 8.75 13.18 -2.05
CA LEU A 6 9.59 12.01 -2.25
C LEU A 6 9.18 11.18 -3.47
N PHE A 7 7.88 11.02 -3.70
CA PHE A 7 7.38 10.18 -4.78
C PHE A 7 7.83 10.62 -6.19
N PRO A 8 7.82 11.92 -6.55
CA PRO A 8 8.34 12.36 -7.85
C PRO A 8 9.82 12.02 -8.06
N MET A 9 10.61 12.05 -6.99
CA MET A 9 12.03 11.67 -7.05
C MET A 9 12.20 10.16 -7.31
N ILE A 10 11.42 9.32 -6.63
CA ILE A 10 11.41 7.88 -6.87
C ILE A 10 10.99 7.59 -8.30
N LEU A 11 9.89 8.22 -8.75
CA LEU A 11 9.37 8.02 -10.10
C LEU A 11 10.42 8.37 -11.17
N SER A 12 11.09 9.51 -11.02
CA SER A 12 12.14 9.95 -11.96
C SER A 12 13.37 9.06 -12.01
N LEU A 13 13.67 8.32 -10.93
CA LEU A 13 14.82 7.41 -10.88
C LEU A 13 14.56 6.09 -11.62
N TYR A 14 13.32 5.59 -11.58
CA TYR A 14 13.02 4.23 -12.01
C TYR A 14 12.08 4.12 -13.20
N VAL A 15 11.33 5.19 -13.50
CA VAL A 15 10.27 5.15 -14.51
C VAL A 15 10.56 6.18 -15.62
N PRO A 16 10.92 5.74 -16.82
CA PRO A 16 11.21 6.64 -17.95
C PRO A 16 10.00 7.51 -18.32
N ILE A 17 10.27 8.72 -18.79
CA ILE A 17 9.24 9.59 -19.38
C ILE A 17 8.59 8.87 -20.57
N GLY A 18 7.28 9.04 -20.74
CA GLY A 18 6.47 8.36 -21.73
C GLY A 18 5.91 7.00 -21.29
N SER A 19 6.28 6.52 -20.08
CA SER A 19 5.80 5.24 -19.55
C SER A 19 4.30 5.25 -19.25
N HIS A 20 3.69 4.07 -19.38
CA HIS A 20 2.34 3.76 -18.91
C HIS A 20 2.39 3.43 -17.42
N VAL A 21 1.82 4.28 -16.57
CA VAL A 21 1.87 4.17 -15.11
C VAL A 21 0.46 4.03 -14.55
N ALA A 22 0.20 2.95 -13.82
CA ALA A 22 -1.07 2.73 -13.12
C ALA A 22 -0.90 2.95 -11.62
N ASP A 23 -1.57 3.96 -11.05
CA ASP A 23 -1.81 4.05 -9.60
C ASP A 23 -3.15 3.40 -9.29
N VAL A 24 -3.09 2.22 -8.68
CA VAL A 24 -4.25 1.36 -8.46
C VAL A 24 -4.89 1.54 -7.07
N THR A 25 -4.38 2.53 -6.33
CA THR A 25 -4.84 2.93 -4.99
C THR A 25 -4.81 4.46 -4.85
N TYR A 26 -5.22 5.16 -5.90
CA TYR A 26 -5.03 6.60 -6.09
C TYR A 26 -5.54 7.48 -4.95
N GLY A 27 -6.65 7.13 -4.32
CA GLY A 27 -7.24 7.84 -3.19
C GLY A 27 -7.45 9.33 -3.46
N LYS A 28 -6.67 10.18 -2.77
CA LYS A 28 -6.71 11.65 -2.93
C LYS A 28 -5.62 12.19 -3.85
N GLY A 29 -4.88 11.35 -4.53
CA GLY A 29 -3.82 11.74 -5.47
C GLY A 29 -2.64 12.48 -4.86
N VAL A 30 -2.33 12.25 -3.59
CA VAL A 30 -1.29 13.00 -2.86
C VAL A 30 0.09 12.81 -3.50
N PHE A 31 0.40 11.64 -4.03
CA PHE A 31 1.68 11.34 -4.68
C PHE A 31 1.90 12.20 -5.93
N TRP A 32 0.83 12.50 -6.64
CA TRP A 32 0.85 13.09 -7.98
C TRP A 32 0.85 14.62 -8.00
N LYS A 33 0.72 15.28 -6.83
CA LYS A 33 0.62 16.76 -6.75
C LYS A 33 1.80 17.50 -7.37
N LYS A 34 2.99 16.91 -7.32
CA LYS A 34 4.23 17.52 -7.86
C LYS A 34 4.83 16.73 -9.02
N VAL A 35 4.09 15.76 -9.55
CA VAL A 35 4.48 15.04 -10.77
C VAL A 35 3.92 15.77 -11.98
N SER A 36 4.76 15.99 -13.00
CA SER A 36 4.30 16.46 -14.30
C SER A 36 3.49 15.35 -14.97
N GLN A 37 2.18 15.51 -14.99
CA GLN A 37 1.28 14.47 -15.52
C GLN A 37 1.44 14.28 -17.04
N SER A 38 1.97 15.27 -17.75
CA SER A 38 2.27 15.18 -19.18
C SER A 38 3.45 14.26 -19.50
N ASP A 39 4.28 13.93 -18.50
CA ASP A 39 5.45 13.08 -18.66
C ASP A 39 5.11 11.58 -18.76
N TYR A 40 3.89 11.20 -18.43
CA TYR A 40 3.45 9.81 -18.36
C TYR A 40 2.06 9.61 -18.93
N THR A 41 1.77 8.39 -19.40
CA THR A 41 0.39 7.96 -19.66
C THR A 41 -0.16 7.37 -18.37
N LEU A 42 -1.05 8.11 -17.69
CA LEU A 42 -1.49 7.81 -16.34
C LEU A 42 -2.85 7.11 -16.31
N TYR A 43 -2.94 6.05 -15.51
CA TYR A 43 -4.15 5.29 -15.22
C TYR A 43 -4.41 5.34 -13.72
N PHE A 44 -5.39 6.15 -13.31
CA PHE A 44 -5.76 6.29 -11.90
C PHE A 44 -6.99 5.47 -11.60
N SER A 45 -6.88 4.59 -10.63
CA SER A 45 -7.99 3.77 -10.15
C SER A 45 -7.95 3.59 -8.63
N ASP A 46 -9.09 3.29 -8.06
CA ASP A 46 -9.27 3.12 -6.61
C ASP A 46 -10.50 2.26 -6.37
N ILE A 47 -10.56 1.57 -5.23
CA ILE A 47 -11.72 0.77 -4.85
C ILE A 47 -13.00 1.61 -4.82
N LYS A 48 -12.92 2.90 -4.48
CA LYS A 48 -14.06 3.83 -4.48
C LYS A 48 -14.55 4.19 -5.88
N THR A 49 -13.71 4.01 -6.89
CA THR A 49 -14.10 4.16 -8.31
C THR A 49 -14.48 2.84 -8.95
N GLY A 50 -14.61 1.78 -8.15
CA GLY A 50 -15.05 0.45 -8.60
C GLY A 50 -13.93 -0.46 -9.09
N VAL A 51 -12.66 -0.08 -8.89
CA VAL A 51 -11.51 -0.92 -9.28
C VAL A 51 -10.79 -1.43 -8.04
N ASP A 52 -10.82 -2.73 -7.85
CA ASP A 52 -10.04 -3.39 -6.79
C ASP A 52 -8.62 -3.68 -7.27
N CYS A 53 -7.61 -3.23 -6.52
CA CYS A 53 -6.20 -3.47 -6.86
C CYS A 53 -5.82 -4.96 -6.86
N ARG A 54 -6.68 -5.83 -6.32
CA ARG A 54 -6.54 -7.29 -6.34
C ARG A 54 -7.11 -7.94 -7.61
N ASN A 55 -7.83 -7.15 -8.44
CA ASN A 55 -8.41 -7.58 -9.71
C ASN A 55 -8.46 -6.40 -10.68
N LEU A 56 -7.36 -6.16 -11.39
CA LEU A 56 -7.17 -4.98 -12.23
C LEU A 56 -7.79 -5.16 -13.62
N PRO A 57 -8.46 -4.14 -14.18
CA PRO A 57 -9.08 -4.20 -15.49
C PRO A 57 -8.08 -4.00 -16.64
N TYR A 58 -6.79 -4.14 -16.38
CA TYR A 58 -5.73 -3.95 -17.37
C TYR A 58 -5.29 -5.29 -17.98
N ASN A 59 -4.88 -5.24 -19.24
CA ASN A 59 -4.33 -6.40 -19.92
C ASN A 59 -2.99 -6.83 -19.30
N ASP A 60 -2.65 -8.11 -19.46
CA ASP A 60 -1.33 -8.63 -19.09
C ASP A 60 -0.23 -7.84 -19.80
N LYS A 61 0.85 -7.57 -19.09
CA LYS A 61 2.05 -6.91 -19.62
C LYS A 61 1.77 -5.59 -20.35
N SER A 62 0.83 -4.80 -19.85
CA SER A 62 0.43 -3.52 -20.45
C SER A 62 1.04 -2.29 -19.77
N MET A 63 1.49 -2.41 -18.51
CA MET A 63 1.99 -1.30 -17.71
C MET A 63 3.51 -1.32 -17.57
N ASP A 64 4.13 -0.15 -17.63
CA ASP A 64 5.57 0.02 -17.36
C ASP A 64 5.81 0.19 -15.85
N CYS A 65 4.85 0.79 -15.15
CA CYS A 65 4.90 0.94 -13.70
C CYS A 65 3.51 0.75 -13.07
N VAL A 66 3.49 0.13 -11.88
CA VAL A 66 2.32 0.06 -11.01
C VAL A 66 2.66 0.64 -9.65
N VAL A 67 1.75 1.42 -9.08
CA VAL A 67 1.86 2.04 -7.75
C VAL A 67 0.76 1.51 -6.84
N ILE A 68 1.14 1.08 -5.63
CA ILE A 68 0.23 0.53 -4.62
C ILE A 68 0.47 1.24 -3.28
N ASP A 69 -0.53 1.94 -2.75
CA ASP A 69 -0.54 2.61 -1.42
C ASP A 69 -1.86 2.35 -0.69
N PRO A 70 -2.18 1.12 -0.33
CA PRO A 70 -3.43 0.81 0.37
C PRO A 70 -3.35 1.24 1.84
N PRO A 71 -4.46 1.20 2.58
CA PRO A 71 -4.45 1.39 4.02
C PRO A 71 -3.55 0.36 4.72
N TYR A 72 -2.72 0.82 5.66
CA TYR A 72 -1.66 0.01 6.28
C TYR A 72 -2.12 -0.90 7.41
N MET A 73 -3.33 -0.74 7.88
CA MET A 73 -3.88 -1.48 9.02
C MET A 73 -5.35 -1.80 8.78
N GLU A 74 -5.77 -2.98 9.14
CA GLU A 74 -7.17 -3.27 9.40
C GLU A 74 -7.55 -2.66 10.74
N GLY A 75 -8.36 -1.60 10.74
CA GLY A 75 -8.67 -0.78 11.93
C GLY A 75 -8.98 -1.58 13.20
N LEU A 76 -8.59 -1.05 14.35
CA LEU A 76 -8.82 -1.64 15.66
C LEU A 76 -10.32 -1.83 15.92
N TYR A 77 -10.72 -3.08 16.14
CA TYR A 77 -12.07 -3.41 16.58
C TYR A 77 -12.25 -2.94 18.03
N ARG A 78 -13.04 -1.90 18.25
CA ARG A 78 -13.54 -1.55 19.57
C ARG A 78 -15.03 -1.87 19.64
N ARG A 79 -15.45 -2.51 20.73
CA ARG A 79 -16.85 -2.93 20.96
C ARG A 79 -17.88 -1.79 21.01
N LYS A 80 -17.44 -0.52 20.98
CA LYS A 80 -18.31 0.66 20.94
C LYS A 80 -18.02 1.44 19.67
N SER A 81 -19.05 1.65 18.86
CA SER A 81 -19.03 2.27 17.54
C SER A 81 -18.51 3.72 17.53
N ASP A 82 -18.50 4.39 18.66
CA ASP A 82 -18.22 5.82 18.78
C ASP A 82 -16.73 6.14 18.92
N HIS A 83 -15.88 5.12 19.00
CA HIS A 83 -14.43 5.26 19.15
C HIS A 83 -13.65 4.37 18.17
N LEU A 84 -14.06 4.35 16.93
CA LEU A 84 -13.15 3.97 15.86
C LEU A 84 -11.95 4.91 15.95
N ALA A 85 -10.79 4.38 16.29
CA ALA A 85 -9.57 5.13 16.34
C ALA A 85 -9.29 5.71 14.96
N GLY A 86 -9.68 6.95 14.76
CA GLY A 86 -9.44 7.74 13.58
C GLY A 86 -10.59 7.72 12.56
N ASN A 87 -11.14 8.89 12.31
CA ASN A 87 -11.76 9.28 11.04
C ASN A 87 -10.66 9.29 9.97
N GLY A 88 -9.97 8.18 9.73
CA GLY A 88 -8.79 8.12 8.90
C GLY A 88 -8.65 6.75 8.25
N THR A 89 -7.57 6.56 7.58
CA THR A 89 -7.14 5.43 6.76
C THR A 89 -7.40 4.01 7.32
N PHE A 90 -7.62 3.86 8.61
CA PHE A 90 -7.82 2.54 9.24
C PHE A 90 -9.27 2.04 9.15
N ALA A 91 -10.26 2.94 9.16
CA ALA A 91 -11.64 2.56 8.87
C ALA A 91 -11.81 2.17 7.41
N SER A 92 -11.05 2.82 6.52
CA SER A 92 -11.14 2.60 5.08
C SER A 92 -10.65 1.22 4.63
N PHE A 93 -9.79 0.54 5.38
CA PHE A 93 -9.42 -0.83 5.02
C PHE A 93 -10.62 -1.78 5.09
N ARG A 94 -11.40 -1.70 6.17
CA ARG A 94 -12.60 -2.54 6.31
C ARG A 94 -13.68 -2.21 5.30
N GLU A 95 -13.92 -0.93 5.08
CA GLU A 95 -14.92 -0.46 4.12
C GLU A 95 -14.55 -0.83 2.67
N ALA A 96 -13.24 -0.84 2.38
CA ALA A 96 -12.76 -1.01 1.02
C ALA A 96 -12.32 -2.45 0.68
N TYR A 97 -11.72 -3.16 1.63
CA TYR A 97 -11.05 -4.44 1.36
C TYR A 97 -11.58 -5.62 2.18
N SER A 98 -12.36 -5.36 3.22
CA SER A 98 -13.01 -6.39 4.03
C SER A 98 -14.50 -6.21 3.92
N ASP A 99 -15.12 -6.36 2.75
CA ASP A 99 -16.55 -6.14 2.51
C ASP A 99 -17.34 -5.74 3.76
N GLY A 100 -17.52 -4.43 3.99
CA GLY A 100 -18.17 -3.91 5.19
C GLY A 100 -19.60 -4.37 5.39
N SER A 101 -20.17 -5.05 4.41
CA SER A 101 -21.47 -5.70 4.43
C SER A 101 -21.41 -7.15 4.91
N VAL A 102 -20.24 -7.78 4.95
CA VAL A 102 -20.09 -9.21 5.22
C VAL A 102 -19.01 -9.45 6.25
N TYR A 103 -19.26 -9.01 7.47
CA TYR A 103 -18.76 -9.78 8.58
C TYR A 103 -19.72 -10.96 8.87
N THR A 104 -19.96 -11.80 7.88
CA THR A 104 -19.96 -13.22 8.08
C THR A 104 -18.53 -13.64 7.84
N PRO A 105 -17.70 -13.79 8.88
CA PRO A 105 -16.39 -14.34 8.68
C PRO A 105 -16.64 -15.76 8.18
N GLU A 106 -16.18 -16.07 6.98
CA GLU A 106 -15.73 -17.44 6.77
C GLU A 106 -14.82 -17.69 7.97
N GLU A 107 -15.05 -18.76 8.70
CA GLU A 107 -14.40 -19.04 10.00
C GLU A 107 -12.88 -18.91 9.96
N ASN A 108 -12.28 -18.92 8.76
CA ASN A 108 -10.87 -18.88 8.44
C ASN A 108 -10.39 -17.63 7.68
N ALA A 109 -11.22 -16.59 7.49
CA ALA A 109 -10.77 -15.39 6.81
C ALA A 109 -9.63 -14.71 7.59
N PRO A 110 -8.57 -14.22 6.91
CA PRO A 110 -7.47 -13.54 7.59
C PRO A 110 -7.98 -12.26 8.29
N LYS A 111 -7.46 -11.99 9.49
CA LYS A 111 -7.86 -10.85 10.32
C LYS A 111 -6.64 -10.01 10.70
N TYR A 112 -6.87 -8.72 11.00
CA TYR A 112 -5.82 -7.79 11.45
C TYR A 112 -4.65 -7.71 10.46
N HIS A 113 -3.44 -7.93 10.93
CA HIS A 113 -2.24 -7.89 10.13
C HIS A 113 -2.24 -8.89 8.96
N ASP A 114 -2.74 -10.10 9.20
CA ASP A 114 -2.79 -11.13 8.16
C ASP A 114 -3.76 -10.76 7.04
N ALA A 115 -4.83 -9.99 7.33
CA ALA A 115 -5.72 -9.43 6.31
C ALA A 115 -5.00 -8.38 5.46
N VAL A 116 -4.19 -7.52 6.10
CA VAL A 116 -3.38 -6.52 5.40
C VAL A 116 -2.37 -7.20 4.48
N LEU A 117 -1.66 -8.22 4.95
CA LEU A 117 -0.73 -8.98 4.12
C LEU A 117 -1.43 -9.70 2.96
N ALA A 118 -2.57 -10.34 3.22
CA ALA A 118 -3.34 -11.01 2.16
C ALA A 118 -3.73 -10.05 1.04
N MET A 119 -4.12 -8.83 1.39
CA MET A 119 -4.41 -7.76 0.43
C MET A 119 -3.16 -7.37 -0.37
N TYR A 120 -2.01 -7.08 0.29
CA TYR A 120 -0.77 -6.77 -0.41
C TYR A 120 -0.33 -7.90 -1.34
N TYR A 121 -0.43 -9.15 -0.90
CA TYR A 121 -0.03 -10.30 -1.69
C TYR A 121 -0.92 -10.50 -2.93
N ALA A 122 -2.23 -10.32 -2.78
CA ALA A 122 -3.14 -10.38 -3.92
C ALA A 122 -2.91 -9.22 -4.90
N ALA A 123 -2.78 -7.98 -4.40
CA ALA A 123 -2.47 -6.82 -5.23
C ALA A 123 -1.12 -6.95 -5.93
N GLY A 124 -0.12 -7.52 -5.26
CA GLY A 124 1.19 -7.78 -5.85
C GLY A 124 1.14 -8.77 -7.01
N ARG A 125 0.36 -9.85 -6.90
CA ARG A 125 0.17 -10.80 -8.02
C ARG A 125 -0.49 -10.14 -9.22
N GLU A 126 -1.52 -9.32 -8.99
CA GLU A 126 -2.16 -8.55 -10.06
C GLU A 126 -1.22 -7.53 -10.69
N ALA A 127 -0.46 -6.78 -9.88
CA ALA A 127 0.56 -5.88 -10.39
C ALA A 127 1.58 -6.60 -11.27
N ILE A 128 2.05 -7.77 -10.86
CA ILE A 128 2.99 -8.58 -11.64
C ILE A 128 2.35 -9.03 -12.97
N ARG A 129 1.08 -9.42 -12.98
CA ARG A 129 0.36 -9.80 -14.19
C ARG A 129 0.35 -8.66 -15.21
N VAL A 130 -0.03 -7.46 -14.78
CA VAL A 130 -0.18 -6.31 -15.68
C VAL A 130 1.14 -5.62 -16.04
N LEU A 131 2.20 -5.80 -15.25
CA LEU A 131 3.51 -5.24 -15.54
C LEU A 131 4.18 -5.91 -16.73
N LYS A 132 4.73 -5.10 -17.61
CA LYS A 132 5.67 -5.55 -18.64
C LYS A 132 6.92 -6.19 -18.03
N ASN A 133 7.66 -6.94 -18.82
CA ASN A 133 8.98 -7.41 -18.43
C ASN A 133 9.87 -6.18 -18.12
N LYS A 134 10.66 -6.24 -17.06
CA LYS A 134 11.46 -5.14 -16.51
C LYS A 134 10.64 -3.95 -15.97
N GLY A 135 9.31 -4.08 -15.91
CA GLY A 135 8.42 -3.08 -15.32
C GLY A 135 8.66 -2.88 -13.82
N ILE A 136 8.31 -1.72 -13.34
CA ILE A 136 8.54 -1.26 -11.96
C ILE A 136 7.27 -1.37 -11.12
N LEU A 137 7.39 -1.94 -9.93
CA LEU A 137 6.36 -1.91 -8.91
C LEU A 137 6.82 -1.02 -7.75
N ILE A 138 6.06 0.04 -7.46
CA ILE A 138 6.30 0.90 -6.30
C ILE A 138 5.23 0.61 -5.26
N VAL A 139 5.64 0.18 -4.08
CA VAL A 139 4.74 -0.18 -2.98
C VAL A 139 4.99 0.72 -1.78
N LYS A 140 3.94 1.37 -1.32
CA LYS A 140 3.98 2.10 -0.07
C LYS A 140 3.43 1.23 1.05
N CYS A 141 4.16 1.17 2.18
CA CYS A 141 3.72 0.43 3.36
C CYS A 141 4.24 1.06 4.66
N GLN A 142 3.73 0.57 5.77
CA GLN A 142 4.18 0.97 7.10
C GLN A 142 4.16 -0.25 8.01
N ASP A 143 5.18 -0.35 8.87
CA ASP A 143 5.19 -1.32 9.97
C ASP A 143 4.12 -0.97 11.00
N GLU A 144 3.58 -1.98 11.63
CA GLU A 144 2.54 -1.81 12.62
C GLU A 144 2.79 -2.62 13.91
N VAL A 145 2.02 -2.31 14.93
CA VAL A 145 1.84 -3.16 16.10
C VAL A 145 0.42 -3.72 16.04
N SER A 146 0.31 -5.00 15.78
CA SER A 146 -0.97 -5.69 15.67
C SER A 146 -1.03 -6.84 16.70
N ALA A 147 -2.16 -6.97 17.41
CA ALA A 147 -2.33 -7.95 18.47
C ALA A 147 -1.16 -7.97 19.49
N ASN A 148 -0.69 -6.79 19.88
CA ASN A 148 0.45 -6.57 20.79
C ASN A 148 1.79 -7.18 20.32
N LYS A 149 1.94 -7.41 19.01
CA LYS A 149 3.17 -7.87 18.38
C LYS A 149 3.67 -6.84 17.37
N GLN A 150 4.99 -6.62 17.35
CA GLN A 150 5.61 -5.85 16.30
C GLN A 150 5.54 -6.65 14.99
N ARG A 151 5.07 -6.00 13.92
CA ARG A 151 5.02 -6.53 12.57
C ARG A 151 5.92 -5.70 11.68
N LEU A 152 6.80 -6.35 10.95
CA LEU A 152 7.70 -5.73 9.99
C LEU A 152 7.13 -5.90 8.59
N THR A 153 6.05 -5.17 8.32
CA THR A 153 5.24 -5.29 7.10
C THR A 153 6.09 -5.17 5.84
N HIS A 154 7.07 -4.24 5.83
CA HIS A 154 7.95 -4.08 4.69
C HIS A 154 8.81 -5.33 4.41
N VAL A 155 9.30 -6.01 5.46
CA VAL A 155 10.06 -7.25 5.32
C VAL A 155 9.19 -8.39 4.81
N GLU A 156 7.95 -8.50 5.33
CA GLU A 156 7.01 -9.53 4.93
C GLU A 156 6.60 -9.37 3.46
N ILE A 157 6.35 -8.13 3.01
CA ILE A 157 6.07 -7.82 1.60
C ILE A 157 7.29 -8.16 0.71
N ILE A 158 8.50 -7.73 1.10
CA ILE A 158 9.72 -8.01 0.35
C ILE A 158 9.91 -9.52 0.17
N ASN A 159 9.84 -10.28 1.27
CA ASN A 159 10.05 -11.72 1.23
C ASN A 159 9.05 -12.43 0.31
N GLU A 160 7.80 -11.99 0.31
CA GLU A 160 6.77 -12.60 -0.54
C GLU A 160 6.93 -12.21 -2.02
N TYR A 161 7.22 -10.94 -2.29
CA TYR A 161 7.34 -10.46 -3.66
C TYR A 161 8.60 -11.00 -4.36
N VAL A 162 9.67 -11.25 -3.63
CA VAL A 162 10.85 -11.96 -4.16
C VAL A 162 10.49 -13.39 -4.57
N LYS A 163 9.64 -14.10 -3.82
CA LYS A 163 9.13 -15.42 -4.23
C LYS A 163 8.29 -15.35 -5.51
N TYR A 164 7.61 -14.24 -5.75
CA TYR A 164 6.86 -14.01 -6.99
C TYR A 164 7.76 -13.69 -8.20
N GLY A 165 9.08 -13.62 -8.02
CA GLY A 165 10.04 -13.35 -9.08
C GLY A 165 10.33 -11.87 -9.29
N LEU A 166 10.10 -11.02 -8.29
CA LEU A 166 10.55 -9.62 -8.30
C LEU A 166 11.94 -9.47 -7.70
N ILE A 167 12.71 -8.51 -8.20
CA ILE A 167 13.95 -8.05 -7.57
C ILE A 167 13.64 -6.77 -6.79
N VAL A 168 14.19 -6.64 -5.58
CA VAL A 168 14.18 -5.38 -4.84
C VAL A 168 15.23 -4.47 -5.46
N GLU A 169 14.81 -3.35 -6.04
CA GLU A 169 15.72 -2.32 -6.57
C GLU A 169 16.16 -1.37 -5.46
N ASP A 170 15.21 -0.91 -4.64
CA ASP A 170 15.52 0.04 -3.59
C ASP A 170 14.44 0.08 -2.49
N LEU A 171 14.80 0.72 -1.36
CA LEU A 171 13.94 0.98 -0.22
C LEU A 171 14.17 2.40 0.28
N PHE A 172 13.11 3.21 0.30
CA PHE A 172 13.15 4.56 0.85
C PHE A 172 12.39 4.63 2.18
N VAL A 173 13.03 5.19 3.19
CA VAL A 173 12.40 5.43 4.50
C VAL A 173 11.91 6.86 4.57
N MET A 174 10.61 7.03 4.71
CA MET A 174 10.01 8.34 4.94
C MET A 174 9.70 8.53 6.41
N VAL A 175 10.42 9.42 7.07
CA VAL A 175 10.18 9.78 8.47
C VAL A 175 9.23 10.99 8.52
N ARG A 176 8.16 10.89 9.31
CA ARG A 176 7.23 11.99 9.56
C ARG A 176 7.80 12.91 10.64
N ASN A 177 7.75 14.21 10.39
CA ASN A 177 8.19 15.22 11.36
C ASN A 177 7.19 15.41 12.52
N ASN A 178 5.94 14.99 12.32
CA ASN A 178 4.91 15.12 13.34
C ASN A 178 5.09 14.04 14.43
N LYS A 179 4.82 14.43 15.68
CA LYS A 179 4.81 13.48 16.80
C LYS A 179 3.78 12.38 16.50
N PRO A 180 4.13 11.10 16.74
CA PRO A 180 3.16 10.02 16.63
C PRO A 180 1.99 10.26 17.59
N ASN A 181 0.78 9.89 17.17
CA ASN A 181 -0.39 10.00 18.03
C ASN A 181 -0.17 9.29 19.38
N ILE A 182 -0.57 9.94 20.45
CA ILE A 182 -0.47 9.36 21.80
C ILE A 182 -1.53 8.27 21.91
N SER A 183 -1.08 7.04 22.19
CA SER A 183 -1.98 5.97 22.59
C SER A 183 -2.61 6.30 23.95
N THR A 184 -3.87 5.95 24.15
CA THR A 184 -4.56 6.02 25.44
C THR A 184 -4.08 4.93 26.43
N LEU A 185 -3.10 4.11 26.05
CA LEU A 185 -2.52 3.09 26.91
C LEU A 185 -1.74 3.74 28.06
N LYS A 186 -2.00 3.27 29.28
CA LYS A 186 -1.31 3.73 30.50
C LYS A 186 0.19 3.48 30.47
N LYS A 187 0.64 2.45 29.74
CA LYS A 187 2.05 2.09 29.60
C LYS A 187 2.36 1.82 28.12
N GLN A 188 3.41 2.44 27.61
CA GLN A 188 3.91 2.15 26.28
C GLN A 188 4.75 0.87 26.31
N VAL A 189 4.38 -0.12 25.49
CA VAL A 189 5.07 -1.41 25.37
C VAL A 189 5.93 -1.46 24.11
N HIS A 190 5.48 -0.82 23.03
CA HIS A 190 6.19 -0.78 21.75
C HIS A 190 6.55 0.64 21.34
N ALA A 191 7.64 0.78 20.58
CA ALA A 191 8.00 2.05 19.97
C ALA A 191 6.89 2.53 19.02
N ARG A 192 6.62 3.84 19.05
CA ARG A 192 5.65 4.45 18.13
C ARG A 192 6.21 4.51 16.73
N LYS A 193 5.36 4.24 15.74
CA LYS A 193 5.73 4.29 14.32
C LYS A 193 5.49 5.68 13.77
N ASN A 194 6.56 6.35 13.34
CA ASN A 194 6.51 7.65 12.68
C ASN A 194 7.16 7.63 11.29
N HIS A 195 7.40 6.44 10.77
CA HIS A 195 8.01 6.23 9.47
C HIS A 195 7.16 5.27 8.61
N SER A 196 7.38 5.34 7.34
CA SER A 196 6.79 4.46 6.33
C SER A 196 7.81 4.22 5.23
N TYR A 197 7.56 3.27 4.36
CA TYR A 197 8.51 2.84 3.35
C TYR A 197 7.91 2.98 1.96
N PHE A 198 8.75 3.36 0.98
CA PHE A 198 8.53 3.04 -0.42
C PHE A 198 9.47 1.91 -0.79
N LEU A 199 8.91 0.82 -1.25
CA LEU A 199 9.63 -0.33 -1.77
C LEU A 199 9.57 -0.26 -3.29
N VAL A 200 10.70 -0.37 -3.94
CA VAL A 200 10.78 -0.38 -5.40
C VAL A 200 11.25 -1.76 -5.84
N PHE A 201 10.44 -2.38 -6.68
CA PHE A 201 10.73 -3.69 -7.24
C PHE A 201 10.78 -3.63 -8.75
N ARG A 202 11.54 -4.53 -9.35
CA ARG A 202 11.57 -4.77 -10.79
C ARG A 202 11.12 -6.19 -11.11
N LYS A 203 10.25 -6.32 -12.11
CA LYS A 203 9.88 -7.61 -12.67
C LYS A 203 11.00 -8.13 -13.56
N ILE A 204 11.43 -9.39 -13.38
CA ILE A 204 12.56 -9.95 -14.13
C ILE A 204 12.15 -10.31 -15.55
N SER A 205 11.02 -11.00 -15.75
CA SER A 205 10.55 -11.53 -17.05
C SER A 205 9.04 -11.68 -17.09
#